data_3b4c8361d75189e72af304f263649d80
#
_entry.id   3b4c8361d75189e72af304f263649d80
#
_cell.length_a   1.000
_cell.length_b   1.000
_cell.length_c   1.000
_cell.angle_alpha   90.00
_cell.angle_beta   90.00
_cell.angle_gamma   90.00
#
_symmetry.space_group_name_H-M   'P 1'
#
loop_
_entity.id
_entity.type
_entity.pdbx_description
1 polymer ?
#
loop_
_entity_poly.entity_id
_entity_poly.type
_entity_poly.pdbx_seq_one_letter_code
_entity_poly.pdbx_strand_id
1 'polypeptide(L)'
;MPKTKFRVESDLLGELQVPADAYYGVQTQRALNNYKISTTQMLHYPEYIIAIAYVKMAAAEANAELGVLDRTIADAIVKACQEIVDGKFHDQFPVDMMQGGAGTSVNMNANEVIANRALEIMGHNKGEYQYCSPNDHVNCAQSTNDAFPSAFRYTFVRMNRHVEKALSDLIASFRAKGQEFKDIIKMGRTQLQDAVPMTSGQEFNAFANNLEEEIANLERNAVLLKEVNMGGTAIGTGLNAVPGFAELCTIRLSEFTGDKFEKAPDLVEATPDTGAYVSYSAALKRLAIKLSKICNDLRLMASGPRCGLHEINLPPMAPGSSIMPGKVNPVIPEVTNQVCFKVIGNDTAVAFAAEAGQLQLNVMEPVIVQCILESQTWLINVMNTLRTKCIDGITVNVEHCYEMVKNSIGIVTALNPYIGYKASTKVAKEALETGRSVYDLVLEHGLMTQKKLDEALDPKAMTSAHAFIK
;
A
#
# COMPACT_ATOMS: atom_id res chain seq x y z
N MET A 1 -34.97 17.43 18.54
CA MET A 1 -34.40 17.00 17.27
C MET A 1 -35.49 17.15 16.22
N PRO A 2 -35.24 17.72 15.04
CA PRO A 2 -36.23 17.73 13.97
C PRO A 2 -36.58 16.29 13.62
N LYS A 3 -37.87 15.99 13.42
CA LYS A 3 -38.32 14.67 13.00
C LYS A 3 -37.75 14.41 11.60
N THR A 4 -36.93 13.39 11.45
CA THR A 4 -36.42 12.94 10.14
C THR A 4 -37.65 12.64 9.25
N LYS A 5 -37.74 13.33 8.13
CA LYS A 5 -38.76 13.02 7.10
C LYS A 5 -38.29 11.81 6.32
N PHE A 6 -39.22 10.97 5.93
CA PHE A 6 -38.95 9.77 5.12
C PHE A 6 -39.74 9.85 3.81
N ARG A 7 -39.23 9.25 2.76
CA ARG A 7 -39.92 8.87 1.54
C ARG A 7 -40.02 7.35 1.49
N VAL A 8 -41.10 6.83 0.90
CA VAL A 8 -41.29 5.40 0.70
C VAL A 8 -40.78 5.03 -0.67
N GLU A 9 -39.88 4.06 -0.72
CA GLU A 9 -39.42 3.44 -1.95
C GLU A 9 -39.64 1.93 -1.89
N SER A 10 -39.73 1.26 -3.04
CA SER A 10 -39.98 -0.17 -3.13
C SER A 10 -39.00 -0.86 -4.06
N ASP A 11 -38.67 -2.10 -3.73
CA ASP A 11 -37.94 -3.05 -4.59
C ASP A 11 -38.73 -4.40 -4.62
N LEU A 12 -38.12 -5.43 -5.22
CA LEU A 12 -38.69 -6.77 -5.33
C LEU A 12 -39.10 -7.37 -3.96
N LEU A 13 -38.46 -6.95 -2.87
CA LEU A 13 -38.70 -7.45 -1.51
C LEU A 13 -39.74 -6.61 -0.72
N GLY A 14 -40.28 -5.55 -1.33
CA GLY A 14 -41.29 -4.69 -0.74
C GLY A 14 -40.82 -3.28 -0.39
N GLU A 15 -41.64 -2.54 0.31
CA GLU A 15 -41.45 -1.14 0.65
C GLU A 15 -40.53 -0.95 1.85
N LEU A 16 -39.70 0.11 1.82
CA LEU A 16 -38.93 0.63 2.95
C LEU A 16 -39.01 2.16 3.02
N GLN A 17 -38.87 2.66 4.24
CA GLN A 17 -38.67 4.09 4.48
C GLN A 17 -37.21 4.46 4.29
N VAL A 18 -36.95 5.41 3.41
CA VAL A 18 -35.64 5.99 3.15
C VAL A 18 -35.63 7.44 3.64
N PRO A 19 -34.61 7.94 4.32
CA PRO A 19 -34.53 9.35 4.73
C PRO A 19 -34.76 10.27 3.53
N ALA A 20 -35.68 11.25 3.66
CA ALA A 20 -36.10 12.09 2.53
C ALA A 20 -34.94 12.88 1.91
N ASP A 21 -33.93 13.24 2.72
CA ASP A 21 -32.78 14.02 2.28
C ASP A 21 -31.68 13.14 1.65
N ALA A 22 -31.69 11.82 1.88
CA ALA A 22 -30.69 10.90 1.33
C ALA A 22 -30.78 10.83 -0.20
N TYR A 23 -29.61 10.72 -0.86
CA TYR A 23 -29.53 10.45 -2.30
C TYR A 23 -29.54 8.96 -2.60
N TYR A 24 -29.15 8.11 -1.65
CA TYR A 24 -29.34 6.66 -1.78
C TYR A 24 -30.82 6.28 -1.67
N GLY A 25 -31.18 5.08 -2.13
CA GLY A 25 -32.56 4.59 -2.18
C GLY A 25 -32.80 3.33 -1.36
N VAL A 26 -33.83 2.58 -1.75
CA VAL A 26 -34.34 1.41 -1.03
C VAL A 26 -33.32 0.27 -0.92
N GLN A 27 -32.55 -0.01 -1.96
CA GLN A 27 -31.58 -1.12 -1.91
C GLN A 27 -30.40 -0.81 -0.99
N THR A 28 -29.91 0.43 -1.00
CA THR A 28 -28.92 0.88 -0.03
C THR A 28 -29.48 0.83 1.39
N GLN A 29 -30.71 1.30 1.62
CA GLN A 29 -31.34 1.23 2.93
C GLN A 29 -31.45 -0.21 3.41
N ARG A 30 -31.77 -1.15 2.53
CA ARG A 30 -31.81 -2.58 2.84
C ARG A 30 -30.43 -3.12 3.21
N ALA A 31 -29.39 -2.72 2.48
CA ALA A 31 -28.02 -3.08 2.80
C ALA A 31 -27.60 -2.56 4.18
N LEU A 32 -27.93 -1.32 4.53
CA LEU A 32 -27.67 -0.75 5.86
C LEU A 32 -28.38 -1.48 7.00
N ASN A 33 -29.54 -2.07 6.71
CA ASN A 33 -30.25 -2.90 7.68
C ASN A 33 -29.59 -4.29 7.85
N ASN A 34 -29.09 -4.85 6.76
CA ASN A 34 -28.52 -6.21 6.73
C ASN A 34 -27.07 -6.28 7.18
N TYR A 35 -26.23 -5.31 6.79
CA TYR A 35 -24.79 -5.38 6.97
C TYR A 35 -24.31 -4.29 7.93
N LYS A 36 -24.09 -4.69 9.19
CA LYS A 36 -23.42 -3.95 10.25
C LYS A 36 -22.30 -4.83 10.79
N ILE A 37 -21.35 -5.16 9.92
CA ILE A 37 -20.36 -6.21 10.15
C ILE A 37 -19.03 -5.62 10.54
N SER A 38 -18.55 -4.64 9.77
CA SER A 38 -17.31 -3.94 10.06
C SER A 38 -17.58 -2.49 10.52
N THR A 39 -16.52 -1.81 10.93
CA THR A 39 -16.57 -0.36 11.21
C THR A 39 -16.18 0.46 9.99
N THR A 40 -15.95 -0.20 8.84
CA THR A 40 -15.46 0.42 7.63
C THR A 40 -16.56 0.46 6.58
N GLN A 41 -16.91 1.67 6.16
CA GLN A 41 -17.90 1.95 5.14
C GLN A 41 -17.23 2.46 3.87
N MET A 42 -17.92 2.38 2.73
CA MET A 42 -17.39 2.87 1.44
C MET A 42 -17.03 4.36 1.49
N LEU A 43 -17.76 5.18 2.27
CA LEU A 43 -17.47 6.61 2.45
C LEU A 43 -16.08 6.90 3.03
N HIS A 44 -15.42 5.92 3.65
CA HIS A 44 -14.05 6.06 4.14
C HIS A 44 -12.99 5.93 3.02
N TYR A 45 -13.41 5.56 1.80
CA TYR A 45 -12.56 5.41 0.63
C TYR A 45 -13.01 6.33 -0.53
N PRO A 46 -12.71 7.64 -0.48
CA PRO A 46 -13.11 8.59 -1.53
C PRO A 46 -12.69 8.15 -2.93
N GLU A 47 -11.50 7.57 -3.07
CA GLU A 47 -10.98 7.08 -4.36
C GLU A 47 -11.86 5.98 -4.97
N TYR A 48 -12.52 5.18 -4.13
CA TYR A 48 -13.44 4.14 -4.59
C TYR A 48 -14.77 4.73 -5.08
N ILE A 49 -15.28 5.75 -4.40
CA ILE A 49 -16.48 6.48 -4.82
C ILE A 49 -16.23 7.19 -6.16
N ILE A 50 -15.08 7.82 -6.32
CA ILE A 50 -14.65 8.46 -7.57
C ILE A 50 -14.56 7.42 -8.69
N ALA A 51 -13.96 6.26 -8.42
CA ALA A 51 -13.76 5.23 -9.43
C ALA A 51 -15.07 4.65 -9.95
N ILE A 52 -16.04 4.35 -9.07
CA ILE A 52 -17.34 3.85 -9.52
C ILE A 52 -18.13 4.92 -10.28
N ALA A 53 -17.99 6.20 -9.92
CA ALA A 53 -18.59 7.30 -10.68
C ALA A 53 -18.04 7.35 -12.11
N TYR A 54 -16.73 7.18 -12.31
CA TYR A 54 -16.14 7.11 -13.65
C TYR A 54 -16.65 5.93 -14.48
N VAL A 55 -16.80 4.75 -13.86
CA VAL A 55 -17.38 3.58 -14.55
C VAL A 55 -18.80 3.87 -15.00
N LYS A 56 -19.62 4.47 -14.15
CA LYS A 56 -21.02 4.82 -14.47
C LYS A 56 -21.10 5.92 -15.53
N MET A 57 -20.20 6.89 -15.48
CA MET A 57 -20.06 7.95 -16.49
C MET A 57 -19.73 7.34 -17.86
N ALA A 58 -18.75 6.45 -17.93
CA ALA A 58 -18.31 5.78 -19.16
C ALA A 58 -19.44 4.92 -19.74
N ALA A 59 -20.16 4.19 -18.89
CA ALA A 59 -21.29 3.37 -19.33
C ALA A 59 -22.46 4.21 -19.86
N ALA A 60 -22.81 5.30 -19.21
CA ALA A 60 -23.88 6.20 -19.68
C ALA A 60 -23.54 6.83 -21.03
N GLU A 61 -22.32 7.30 -21.21
CA GLU A 61 -21.84 7.88 -22.47
C GLU A 61 -21.85 6.86 -23.60
N ALA A 62 -21.32 5.66 -23.36
CA ALA A 62 -21.31 4.57 -24.34
C ALA A 62 -22.73 4.14 -24.75
N ASN A 63 -23.64 4.02 -23.79
CA ASN A 63 -25.05 3.67 -24.09
C ASN A 63 -25.77 4.76 -24.89
N ALA A 64 -25.49 6.03 -24.63
CA ALA A 64 -26.07 7.13 -25.41
C ALA A 64 -25.53 7.19 -26.84
N GLU A 65 -24.24 6.98 -27.06
CA GLU A 65 -23.64 6.93 -28.40
C GLU A 65 -24.16 5.74 -29.22
N LEU A 66 -24.42 4.62 -28.56
CA LEU A 66 -24.99 3.42 -29.19
C LEU A 66 -26.53 3.52 -29.38
N GLY A 67 -27.14 4.62 -28.96
CA GLY A 67 -28.58 4.83 -29.11
C GLY A 67 -29.46 4.00 -28.19
N VAL A 68 -28.89 3.44 -27.12
CA VAL A 68 -29.60 2.61 -26.12
C VAL A 68 -30.21 3.47 -25.00
N LEU A 69 -29.50 4.53 -24.60
CA LEU A 69 -29.92 5.46 -23.56
C LEU A 69 -30.23 6.83 -24.17
N ASP A 70 -31.37 7.45 -23.76
CA ASP A 70 -31.69 8.80 -24.18
C ASP A 70 -30.57 9.78 -23.79
N ARG A 71 -30.20 10.66 -24.72
CA ARG A 71 -29.10 11.60 -24.54
C ARG A 71 -29.31 12.55 -23.36
N THR A 72 -30.55 13.00 -23.14
CA THR A 72 -30.87 13.89 -22.02
C THR A 72 -30.66 13.21 -20.67
N ILE A 73 -31.05 11.95 -20.56
CA ILE A 73 -30.86 11.14 -19.35
C ILE A 73 -29.36 10.87 -19.16
N ALA A 74 -28.65 10.49 -20.22
CA ALA A 74 -27.21 10.23 -20.17
C ALA A 74 -26.42 11.48 -19.72
N ASP A 75 -26.73 12.65 -20.27
CA ASP A 75 -26.10 13.92 -19.87
C ASP A 75 -26.33 14.26 -18.40
N ALA A 76 -27.53 13.99 -17.87
CA ALA A 76 -27.82 14.16 -16.45
C ALA A 76 -27.04 13.18 -15.57
N ILE A 77 -26.91 11.90 -15.98
CA ILE A 77 -26.09 10.89 -15.31
C ILE A 77 -24.62 11.29 -15.32
N VAL A 78 -24.06 11.66 -16.47
CA VAL A 78 -22.66 12.11 -16.61
C VAL A 78 -22.38 13.30 -15.71
N LYS A 79 -23.29 14.28 -15.66
CA LYS A 79 -23.16 15.45 -14.79
C LYS A 79 -23.23 15.09 -13.31
N ALA A 80 -24.13 14.19 -12.91
CA ALA A 80 -24.22 13.69 -11.55
C ALA A 80 -22.92 12.95 -11.13
N CYS A 81 -22.39 12.11 -12.03
CA CYS A 81 -21.11 11.42 -11.81
C CYS A 81 -19.94 12.42 -11.67
N GLN A 82 -19.91 13.48 -12.51
CA GLN A 82 -18.86 14.49 -12.41
C GLN A 82 -18.90 15.22 -11.05
N GLU A 83 -20.09 15.53 -10.53
CA GLU A 83 -20.22 16.13 -9.20
C GLU A 83 -19.68 15.21 -8.09
N ILE A 84 -19.85 13.88 -8.25
CA ILE A 84 -19.27 12.88 -7.32
C ILE A 84 -17.73 12.83 -7.46
N VAL A 85 -17.21 12.87 -8.68
CA VAL A 85 -15.76 12.94 -8.94
C VAL A 85 -15.16 14.20 -8.33
N ASP A 86 -15.89 15.31 -8.34
CA ASP A 86 -15.49 16.60 -7.73
C ASP A 86 -15.60 16.59 -6.19
N GLY A 87 -15.94 15.46 -5.57
CA GLY A 87 -15.98 15.28 -4.11
C GLY A 87 -17.33 15.56 -3.45
N LYS A 88 -18.42 15.73 -4.21
CA LYS A 88 -19.76 15.91 -3.65
C LYS A 88 -20.41 14.55 -3.37
N PHE A 89 -21.31 14.51 -2.40
CA PHE A 89 -22.14 13.33 -2.05
C PHE A 89 -21.38 12.12 -1.54
N HIS A 90 -20.11 12.22 -1.15
CA HIS A 90 -19.34 11.09 -0.65
C HIS A 90 -19.94 10.51 0.66
N ASP A 91 -20.60 11.32 1.46
CA ASP A 91 -21.37 10.91 2.65
C ASP A 91 -22.61 10.06 2.33
N GLN A 92 -23.01 9.98 1.05
CA GLN A 92 -24.14 9.21 0.57
C GLN A 92 -23.77 7.75 0.19
N PHE A 93 -22.55 7.31 0.52
CA PHE A 93 -22.06 5.94 0.29
C PHE A 93 -21.81 5.19 1.62
N PRO A 94 -22.84 4.99 2.46
CA PRO A 94 -22.67 4.47 3.82
C PRO A 94 -22.65 2.94 3.92
N VAL A 95 -22.62 2.20 2.80
CA VAL A 95 -22.64 0.73 2.81
C VAL A 95 -21.37 0.17 3.46
N ASP A 96 -21.54 -0.89 4.26
CA ASP A 96 -20.43 -1.62 4.88
C ASP A 96 -19.56 -2.27 3.79
N MET A 97 -18.26 -2.20 3.92
CA MET A 97 -17.33 -2.84 2.99
C MET A 97 -17.42 -4.37 3.04
N MET A 98 -17.78 -4.95 4.20
CA MET A 98 -18.04 -6.37 4.37
C MET A 98 -19.51 -6.70 4.11
N GLN A 99 -19.77 -7.25 2.93
CA GLN A 99 -21.12 -7.49 2.45
C GLN A 99 -21.20 -8.76 1.60
N GLY A 100 -22.34 -9.47 1.65
CA GLY A 100 -22.66 -10.54 0.71
C GLY A 100 -23.23 -9.98 -0.60
N GLY A 101 -23.32 -10.82 -1.63
CA GLY A 101 -23.90 -10.46 -2.92
C GLY A 101 -22.90 -9.88 -3.94
N ALA A 102 -21.62 -10.23 -3.82
CA ALA A 102 -20.58 -9.89 -4.81
C ALA A 102 -20.50 -8.38 -5.14
N GLY A 103 -20.75 -7.50 -4.16
CA GLY A 103 -20.69 -6.06 -4.35
C GLY A 103 -21.98 -5.39 -4.84
N THR A 104 -23.09 -6.10 -4.91
CA THR A 104 -24.37 -5.53 -5.38
C THR A 104 -24.79 -4.31 -4.55
N SER A 105 -24.57 -4.31 -3.24
CA SER A 105 -24.92 -3.16 -2.39
C SER A 105 -24.11 -1.90 -2.75
N VAL A 106 -22.84 -2.03 -3.10
CA VAL A 106 -21.99 -0.92 -3.60
C VAL A 106 -22.50 -0.43 -4.96
N ASN A 107 -22.73 -1.35 -5.90
CA ASN A 107 -23.21 -1.00 -7.24
C ASN A 107 -24.55 -0.27 -7.18
N MET A 108 -25.51 -0.78 -6.39
CA MET A 108 -26.81 -0.16 -6.26
C MET A 108 -26.78 1.15 -5.46
N ASN A 109 -25.90 1.28 -4.47
CA ASN A 109 -25.70 2.55 -3.79
C ASN A 109 -25.26 3.64 -4.78
N ALA A 110 -24.30 3.34 -5.64
CA ALA A 110 -23.89 4.27 -6.69
C ALA A 110 -25.04 4.57 -7.67
N ASN A 111 -25.74 3.55 -8.15
CA ASN A 111 -26.87 3.72 -9.07
C ASN A 111 -27.96 4.62 -8.48
N GLU A 112 -28.32 4.42 -7.22
CA GLU A 112 -29.37 5.19 -6.54
C GLU A 112 -28.95 6.65 -6.30
N VAL A 113 -27.71 6.89 -5.83
CA VAL A 113 -27.19 8.24 -5.62
C VAL A 113 -27.13 9.00 -6.95
N ILE A 114 -26.61 8.39 -7.99
CA ILE A 114 -26.49 8.99 -9.32
C ILE A 114 -27.88 9.26 -9.92
N ALA A 115 -28.82 8.30 -9.83
CA ALA A 115 -30.18 8.47 -10.34
C ALA A 115 -30.91 9.62 -9.66
N ASN A 116 -30.86 9.68 -8.32
CA ASN A 116 -31.51 10.75 -7.57
C ASN A 116 -30.89 12.14 -7.86
N ARG A 117 -29.58 12.19 -8.07
CA ARG A 117 -28.94 13.46 -8.48
C ARG A 117 -29.28 13.83 -9.92
N ALA A 118 -29.32 12.87 -10.84
CA ALA A 118 -29.73 13.09 -12.22
C ALA A 118 -31.20 13.58 -12.31
N LEU A 119 -32.09 13.02 -11.49
CA LEU A 119 -33.48 13.51 -11.37
C LEU A 119 -33.53 14.98 -11.00
N GLU A 120 -32.81 15.42 -9.98
CA GLU A 120 -32.75 16.85 -9.61
C GLU A 120 -32.16 17.72 -10.71
N ILE A 121 -31.15 17.26 -11.45
CA ILE A 121 -30.56 17.98 -12.60
C ILE A 121 -31.61 18.19 -13.70
N MET A 122 -32.51 17.20 -13.90
CA MET A 122 -33.59 17.28 -14.87
C MET A 122 -34.83 18.00 -14.33
N GLY A 123 -34.84 18.48 -13.08
CA GLY A 123 -35.95 19.22 -12.48
C GLY A 123 -37.04 18.33 -11.83
N HIS A 124 -36.72 17.06 -11.52
CA HIS A 124 -37.60 16.11 -10.84
C HIS A 124 -37.21 15.91 -9.36
N ASN A 125 -38.07 15.26 -8.60
CA ASN A 125 -37.82 14.95 -7.21
C ASN A 125 -37.09 13.59 -7.08
N LYS A 126 -36.37 13.39 -5.97
CA LYS A 126 -35.78 12.11 -5.62
C LYS A 126 -36.89 11.01 -5.53
N GLY A 127 -36.58 9.84 -6.07
CA GLY A 127 -37.51 8.72 -6.12
C GLY A 127 -38.50 8.71 -7.30
N GLU A 128 -38.50 9.75 -8.16
CA GLU A 128 -39.32 9.77 -9.39
C GLU A 128 -38.63 8.94 -10.51
N TYR A 129 -38.38 7.67 -10.23
CA TYR A 129 -37.55 6.77 -11.05
C TYR A 129 -38.14 6.46 -12.44
N GLN A 130 -39.38 6.86 -12.71
CA GLN A 130 -39.92 6.82 -14.08
C GLN A 130 -39.20 7.73 -15.08
N TYR A 131 -38.47 8.76 -14.57
CA TYR A 131 -37.69 9.68 -15.41
C TYR A 131 -36.18 9.31 -15.46
N CYS A 132 -35.62 8.81 -14.36
CA CYS A 132 -34.28 8.26 -14.31
C CYS A 132 -34.19 7.15 -13.26
N SER A 133 -34.22 5.89 -13.74
CA SER A 133 -34.21 4.68 -12.90
C SER A 133 -32.76 4.29 -12.58
N PRO A 134 -32.47 3.90 -11.31
CA PRO A 134 -31.19 3.29 -10.96
C PRO A 134 -30.86 2.05 -11.77
N ASN A 135 -31.87 1.21 -12.04
CA ASN A 135 -31.70 -0.07 -12.74
C ASN A 135 -31.71 0.08 -14.26
N ASP A 136 -32.73 0.76 -14.80
CA ASP A 136 -32.96 0.77 -16.27
C ASP A 136 -32.08 1.80 -16.98
N HIS A 137 -31.69 2.87 -16.30
CA HIS A 137 -30.92 3.96 -16.90
C HIS A 137 -29.47 3.99 -16.40
N VAL A 138 -29.22 4.15 -15.11
CA VAL A 138 -27.84 4.24 -14.57
C VAL A 138 -27.09 2.92 -14.71
N ASN A 139 -27.79 1.79 -14.52
CA ASN A 139 -27.22 0.43 -14.67
C ASN A 139 -27.44 -0.17 -16.07
N CYS A 140 -27.88 0.62 -17.05
CA CYS A 140 -28.17 0.14 -18.42
C CYS A 140 -26.97 -0.61 -19.00
N ALA A 141 -27.21 -1.80 -19.59
CA ALA A 141 -26.22 -2.70 -20.17
C ALA A 141 -25.12 -3.17 -19.19
N GLN A 142 -25.35 -3.13 -17.90
CA GLN A 142 -24.39 -3.50 -16.87
C GLN A 142 -24.94 -4.59 -15.95
N SER A 143 -24.02 -5.30 -15.32
CA SER A 143 -24.25 -6.09 -14.11
C SER A 143 -23.35 -5.53 -12.99
N THR A 144 -23.65 -5.87 -11.72
CA THR A 144 -22.65 -5.71 -10.66
C THR A 144 -21.35 -6.43 -11.03
N ASN A 145 -21.46 -7.58 -11.71
CA ASN A 145 -20.35 -8.48 -11.99
C ASN A 145 -19.28 -7.91 -12.97
N ASP A 146 -19.60 -6.84 -13.69
CA ASP A 146 -18.66 -6.11 -14.54
C ASP A 146 -18.38 -4.68 -14.03
N ALA A 147 -19.40 -3.95 -13.57
CA ALA A 147 -19.24 -2.58 -13.08
C ALA A 147 -18.46 -2.51 -11.76
N PHE A 148 -18.72 -3.41 -10.81
CA PHE A 148 -18.08 -3.42 -9.51
C PHE A 148 -16.58 -3.76 -9.61
N PRO A 149 -16.13 -4.86 -10.28
CA PRO A 149 -14.70 -5.12 -10.45
C PRO A 149 -13.98 -4.06 -11.28
N SER A 150 -14.59 -3.50 -12.30
CA SER A 150 -14.00 -2.40 -13.07
C SER A 150 -13.74 -1.17 -12.20
N ALA A 151 -14.65 -0.83 -11.28
CA ALA A 151 -14.49 0.28 -10.35
C ALA A 151 -13.35 0.04 -9.35
N PHE A 152 -13.29 -1.11 -8.70
CA PHE A 152 -12.24 -1.30 -7.71
C PHE A 152 -10.86 -1.59 -8.34
N ARG A 153 -10.77 -2.15 -9.55
CA ARG A 153 -9.51 -2.19 -10.32
C ARG A 153 -8.95 -0.78 -10.50
N TYR A 154 -9.78 0.16 -10.95
CA TYR A 154 -9.35 1.55 -11.08
C TYR A 154 -9.01 2.20 -9.73
N THR A 155 -9.76 1.88 -8.68
CA THR A 155 -9.44 2.36 -7.33
C THR A 155 -8.03 1.94 -6.90
N PHE A 156 -7.67 0.67 -7.11
CA PHE A 156 -6.33 0.17 -6.77
C PHE A 156 -5.23 0.87 -7.58
N VAL A 157 -5.47 1.15 -8.86
CA VAL A 157 -4.53 1.91 -9.71
C VAL A 157 -4.35 3.34 -9.18
N ARG A 158 -5.43 4.03 -8.80
CA ARG A 158 -5.35 5.36 -8.21
C ARG A 158 -4.59 5.35 -6.89
N MET A 159 -4.95 4.44 -5.98
CA MET A 159 -4.31 4.29 -4.68
C MET A 159 -2.84 3.87 -4.81
N ASN A 160 -2.47 3.10 -5.84
CA ASN A 160 -1.07 2.72 -6.07
C ASN A 160 -0.17 3.94 -6.28
N ARG A 161 -0.64 4.98 -6.95
CA ARG A 161 0.11 6.25 -7.11
C ARG A 161 0.43 6.90 -5.77
N HIS A 162 -0.50 6.84 -4.83
CA HIS A 162 -0.28 7.36 -3.47
C HIS A 162 0.70 6.48 -2.69
N VAL A 163 0.65 5.16 -2.87
CA VAL A 163 1.63 4.22 -2.29
C VAL A 163 3.03 4.52 -2.85
N GLU A 164 3.19 4.62 -4.17
CA GLU A 164 4.46 4.93 -4.84
C GLU A 164 5.02 6.28 -4.41
N LYS A 165 4.15 7.30 -4.26
CA LYS A 165 4.57 8.62 -3.79
C LYS A 165 5.11 8.56 -2.36
N ALA A 166 4.38 7.92 -1.44
CA ALA A 166 4.81 7.78 -0.04
C ALA A 166 6.11 6.95 0.07
N LEU A 167 6.23 5.91 -0.75
CA LEU A 167 7.44 5.09 -0.83
C LEU A 167 8.63 5.89 -1.36
N SER A 168 8.45 6.65 -2.44
CA SER A 168 9.50 7.51 -3.03
C SER A 168 10.00 8.56 -2.04
N ASP A 169 9.08 9.18 -1.28
CA ASP A 169 9.43 10.16 -0.26
C ASP A 169 10.22 9.52 0.89
N LEU A 170 9.88 8.30 1.30
CA LEU A 170 10.61 7.54 2.31
C LEU A 170 12.00 7.13 1.81
N ILE A 171 12.13 6.68 0.57
CA ILE A 171 13.40 6.36 -0.08
C ILE A 171 14.32 7.60 -0.10
N ALA A 172 13.78 8.75 -0.47
CA ALA A 172 14.54 10.00 -0.49
C ALA A 172 15.09 10.37 0.90
N SER A 173 14.30 10.14 1.96
CA SER A 173 14.72 10.34 3.35
C SER A 173 15.86 9.39 3.74
N PHE A 174 15.78 8.10 3.41
CA PHE A 174 16.88 7.15 3.64
C PHE A 174 18.15 7.55 2.86
N ARG A 175 18.00 8.02 1.61
CA ARG A 175 19.12 8.52 0.80
C ARG A 175 19.80 9.74 1.44
N ALA A 176 19.01 10.69 1.95
CA ALA A 176 19.52 11.86 2.65
C ALA A 176 20.34 11.45 3.88
N LYS A 177 19.84 10.51 4.68
CA LYS A 177 20.57 9.94 5.82
C LYS A 177 21.81 9.14 5.38
N GLY A 178 21.72 8.40 4.29
CA GLY A 178 22.86 7.72 3.70
C GLY A 178 24.00 8.67 3.32
N GLN A 179 23.66 9.85 2.80
CA GLN A 179 24.65 10.90 2.49
C GLN A 179 25.17 11.59 3.75
N GLU A 180 24.29 11.88 4.74
CA GLU A 180 24.68 12.49 6.03
C GLU A 180 25.68 11.60 6.77
N PHE A 181 25.48 10.29 6.79
CA PHE A 181 26.28 9.32 7.53
C PHE A 181 27.37 8.62 6.71
N LYS A 182 27.69 9.12 5.52
CA LYS A 182 28.55 8.43 4.53
C LYS A 182 29.94 8.07 5.06
N ASP A 183 30.49 8.90 5.95
CA ASP A 183 31.85 8.75 6.49
C ASP A 183 31.87 8.22 7.94
N ILE A 184 30.70 7.87 8.51
CA ILE A 184 30.59 7.39 9.89
C ILE A 184 30.78 5.87 9.89
N ILE A 185 31.90 5.41 10.42
CA ILE A 185 32.23 3.99 10.52
C ILE A 185 31.40 3.31 11.62
N LYS A 186 31.01 2.08 11.35
CA LYS A 186 30.35 1.19 12.30
C LYS A 186 30.78 -0.27 12.07
N MET A 187 30.46 -1.15 13.03
CA MET A 187 30.63 -2.58 12.85
C MET A 187 29.44 -3.18 12.08
N GLY A 188 29.71 -3.81 10.94
CA GLY A 188 28.74 -4.67 10.26
C GLY A 188 28.57 -5.99 10.99
N ARG A 189 27.35 -6.54 10.99
CA ARG A 189 27.03 -7.81 11.68
C ARG A 189 26.38 -8.81 10.76
N THR A 190 26.77 -10.08 10.93
CA THR A 190 26.06 -11.23 10.36
C THR A 190 25.69 -12.17 11.49
N GLN A 191 24.46 -12.68 11.51
CA GLN A 191 23.95 -13.53 12.62
C GLN A 191 24.06 -12.84 14.00
N LEU A 192 23.98 -11.50 14.03
CA LEU A 192 24.18 -10.62 15.19
C LEU A 192 25.60 -10.67 15.80
N GLN A 193 26.55 -11.32 15.13
CA GLN A 193 27.95 -11.33 15.52
C GLN A 193 28.74 -10.29 14.72
N ASP A 194 29.81 -9.77 15.31
CA ASP A 194 30.75 -8.87 14.64
C ASP A 194 31.27 -9.51 13.35
N ALA A 195 31.21 -8.77 12.26
CA ALA A 195 31.73 -9.20 10.98
C ALA A 195 32.88 -8.32 10.54
N VAL A 196 32.61 -7.31 9.72
CA VAL A 196 33.62 -6.38 9.22
C VAL A 196 33.10 -4.94 9.30
N PRO A 197 34.01 -3.94 9.36
CA PRO A 197 33.59 -2.55 9.34
C PRO A 197 32.84 -2.17 8.06
N MET A 198 31.90 -1.25 8.21
CA MET A 198 31.16 -0.58 7.16
C MET A 198 30.86 0.86 7.56
N THR A 199 30.28 1.67 6.70
CA THR A 199 29.76 2.97 7.12
C THR A 199 28.24 2.92 7.38
N SER A 200 27.76 3.74 8.32
CA SER A 200 26.33 3.95 8.53
C SER A 200 25.65 4.46 7.25
N GLY A 201 26.37 5.27 6.45
CA GLY A 201 25.87 5.71 5.16
C GLY A 201 25.63 4.57 4.16
N GLN A 202 26.49 3.56 4.12
CA GLN A 202 26.31 2.36 3.30
C GLN A 202 25.04 1.61 3.73
N GLU A 203 24.78 1.47 5.02
CA GLU A 203 23.59 0.79 5.55
C GLU A 203 22.31 1.52 5.21
N PHE A 204 22.24 2.84 5.44
CA PHE A 204 21.05 3.64 5.09
C PHE A 204 20.80 3.71 3.58
N ASN A 205 21.84 3.76 2.75
CA ASN A 205 21.72 3.64 1.29
C ASN A 205 21.24 2.25 0.87
N ALA A 206 21.64 1.18 1.56
CA ALA A 206 21.16 -0.17 1.30
C ALA A 206 19.67 -0.29 1.63
N PHE A 207 19.17 0.34 2.70
CA PHE A 207 17.72 0.43 2.97
C PHE A 207 16.97 1.14 1.85
N ALA A 208 17.49 2.27 1.37
CA ALA A 208 16.91 2.99 0.24
C ALA A 208 16.85 2.13 -1.02
N ASN A 209 17.96 1.48 -1.41
CA ASN A 209 18.02 0.60 -2.59
C ASN A 209 17.05 -0.57 -2.48
N ASN A 210 16.95 -1.18 -1.30
CA ASN A 210 16.05 -2.29 -1.05
C ASN A 210 14.58 -1.92 -1.24
N LEU A 211 14.19 -0.69 -0.87
CA LEU A 211 12.84 -0.17 -1.06
C LEU A 211 12.58 0.30 -2.49
N GLU A 212 13.59 0.84 -3.18
CA GLU A 212 13.46 1.37 -4.55
C GLU A 212 13.03 0.28 -5.55
N GLU A 213 13.47 -0.96 -5.36
CA GLU A 213 13.03 -2.10 -6.16
C GLU A 213 11.50 -2.33 -6.12
N GLU A 214 10.84 -1.87 -5.05
CA GLU A 214 9.40 -2.07 -4.89
C GLU A 214 8.56 -1.11 -5.74
N ILE A 215 9.09 0.03 -6.17
CA ILE A 215 8.39 0.93 -7.11
C ILE A 215 8.10 0.18 -8.41
N ALA A 216 9.12 -0.36 -9.08
CA ALA A 216 8.94 -1.10 -10.32
C ALA A 216 8.10 -2.39 -10.14
N ASN A 217 8.15 -2.99 -8.94
CA ASN A 217 7.33 -4.15 -8.63
C ASN A 217 5.84 -3.78 -8.51
N LEU A 218 5.51 -2.68 -7.84
CA LEU A 218 4.14 -2.17 -7.71
C LEU A 218 3.59 -1.73 -9.07
N GLU A 219 4.34 -0.96 -9.85
CA GLU A 219 3.95 -0.52 -11.20
C GLU A 219 3.59 -1.70 -12.11
N ARG A 220 4.47 -2.72 -12.16
CA ARG A 220 4.26 -3.92 -12.97
C ARG A 220 2.99 -4.68 -12.58
N ASN A 221 2.68 -4.80 -11.30
CA ASN A 221 1.48 -5.47 -10.83
C ASN A 221 0.23 -4.59 -10.99
N ALA A 222 0.35 -3.27 -10.89
CA ALA A 222 -0.75 -2.34 -11.14
C ALA A 222 -1.20 -2.33 -12.62
N VAL A 223 -0.31 -2.65 -13.56
CA VAL A 223 -0.69 -2.79 -14.99
C VAL A 223 -1.73 -3.90 -15.19
N LEU A 224 -1.64 -5.01 -14.45
CA LEU A 224 -2.61 -6.11 -14.53
C LEU A 224 -4.04 -5.70 -14.14
N LEU A 225 -4.17 -4.65 -13.34
CA LEU A 225 -5.47 -4.10 -12.91
C LEU A 225 -6.15 -3.26 -14.00
N LYS A 226 -5.47 -2.94 -15.09
CA LYS A 226 -6.01 -2.10 -16.18
C LYS A 226 -6.75 -2.88 -17.26
N GLU A 227 -6.76 -4.21 -17.17
CA GLU A 227 -7.65 -5.04 -17.96
C GLU A 227 -9.00 -5.17 -17.23
N VAL A 228 -10.10 -4.84 -17.92
CA VAL A 228 -11.46 -4.79 -17.31
C VAL A 228 -12.40 -5.73 -18.06
N ASN A 229 -13.37 -6.29 -17.32
CA ASN A 229 -14.42 -7.13 -17.88
C ASN A 229 -15.73 -6.35 -18.18
N MET A 230 -15.65 -5.03 -18.28
CA MET A 230 -16.80 -4.16 -18.52
C MET A 230 -17.50 -4.53 -19.83
N GLY A 231 -18.81 -4.69 -19.78
CA GLY A 231 -19.63 -5.19 -20.90
C GLY A 231 -19.81 -6.71 -20.91
N GLY A 232 -19.15 -7.45 -20.01
CA GLY A 232 -19.38 -8.89 -19.82
C GLY A 232 -20.75 -9.21 -19.23
N THR A 233 -21.35 -8.22 -18.57
CA THR A 233 -22.64 -8.33 -17.85
C THR A 233 -22.62 -9.45 -16.80
N ALA A 234 -23.58 -10.36 -16.82
CA ALA A 234 -23.79 -11.33 -15.73
C ALA A 234 -22.64 -12.36 -15.62
N ILE A 235 -22.16 -12.91 -16.73
CA ILE A 235 -21.19 -14.02 -16.77
C ILE A 235 -20.15 -13.89 -17.90
N GLY A 236 -19.98 -12.71 -18.48
CA GLY A 236 -19.01 -12.47 -19.53
C GLY A 236 -19.57 -12.64 -20.95
N THR A 237 -20.81 -13.07 -21.14
CA THR A 237 -21.40 -13.26 -22.47
C THR A 237 -21.96 -11.99 -23.09
N GLY A 238 -22.03 -10.89 -22.35
CA GLY A 238 -22.56 -9.61 -22.82
C GLY A 238 -24.09 -9.61 -23.02
N LEU A 239 -24.81 -10.55 -22.40
CA LEU A 239 -26.27 -10.58 -22.48
C LEU A 239 -26.88 -9.28 -21.94
N ASN A 240 -27.81 -8.67 -22.67
CA ASN A 240 -28.44 -7.36 -22.41
C ASN A 240 -27.54 -6.14 -22.67
N ALA A 241 -26.35 -6.32 -23.23
CA ALA A 241 -25.56 -5.24 -23.81
C ALA A 241 -25.62 -5.31 -25.35
N VAL A 242 -25.65 -4.17 -26.01
CA VAL A 242 -25.61 -4.13 -27.47
C VAL A 242 -24.18 -4.35 -27.98
N PRO A 243 -24.00 -4.87 -29.21
CA PRO A 243 -22.67 -5.00 -29.79
C PRO A 243 -21.90 -3.68 -29.79
N GLY A 244 -20.63 -3.73 -29.39
CA GLY A 244 -19.77 -2.55 -29.31
C GLY A 244 -19.78 -1.85 -27.93
N PHE A 245 -20.68 -2.20 -27.02
CA PHE A 245 -20.74 -1.56 -25.70
C PHE A 245 -19.47 -1.77 -24.90
N ALA A 246 -18.95 -3.00 -24.82
CA ALA A 246 -17.76 -3.31 -24.03
C ALA A 246 -16.54 -2.50 -24.49
N GLU A 247 -16.31 -2.43 -25.80
CA GLU A 247 -15.21 -1.67 -26.42
C GLU A 247 -15.37 -0.17 -26.15
N LEU A 248 -16.55 0.37 -26.46
CA LEU A 248 -16.79 1.81 -26.33
C LEU A 248 -16.76 2.27 -24.87
N CYS A 249 -17.35 1.51 -23.96
CA CYS A 249 -17.32 1.81 -22.52
C CYS A 249 -15.88 1.83 -21.99
N THR A 250 -15.03 0.87 -22.40
CA THR A 250 -13.60 0.84 -22.02
C THR A 250 -12.82 2.03 -22.58
N ILE A 251 -13.12 2.46 -23.81
CA ILE A 251 -12.54 3.66 -24.42
C ILE A 251 -12.96 4.90 -23.60
N ARG A 252 -14.26 5.07 -23.32
CA ARG A 252 -14.76 6.20 -22.54
C ARG A 252 -14.21 6.22 -21.12
N LEU A 253 -14.06 5.04 -20.48
CA LEU A 253 -13.40 4.94 -19.18
C LEU A 253 -11.96 5.45 -19.25
N SER A 254 -11.23 5.08 -20.29
CA SER A 254 -9.85 5.53 -20.49
C SER A 254 -9.77 7.04 -20.71
N GLU A 255 -10.68 7.62 -21.48
CA GLU A 255 -10.73 9.06 -21.77
C GLU A 255 -11.06 9.87 -20.50
N PHE A 256 -12.07 9.47 -19.75
CA PHE A 256 -12.46 10.19 -18.54
C PHE A 256 -11.42 10.10 -17.41
N THR A 257 -10.73 8.98 -17.32
CA THR A 257 -9.76 8.75 -16.24
C THR A 257 -8.35 9.24 -16.57
N GLY A 258 -8.02 9.36 -17.86
CA GLY A 258 -6.66 9.59 -18.34
C GLY A 258 -5.75 8.37 -18.21
N ASP A 259 -6.28 7.21 -17.80
CA ASP A 259 -5.59 5.94 -17.73
C ASP A 259 -5.97 5.05 -18.93
N LYS A 260 -5.00 4.35 -19.47
CA LYS A 260 -5.28 3.39 -20.54
C LYS A 260 -5.82 2.08 -19.95
N PHE A 261 -7.12 1.82 -20.11
CA PHE A 261 -7.75 0.55 -19.83
C PHE A 261 -7.87 -0.29 -21.11
N GLU A 262 -7.88 -1.59 -20.94
CA GLU A 262 -8.06 -2.55 -22.02
C GLU A 262 -9.22 -3.49 -21.68
N LYS A 263 -10.08 -3.75 -22.66
CA LYS A 263 -11.11 -4.77 -22.52
C LYS A 263 -10.44 -6.14 -22.48
N ALA A 264 -10.82 -6.99 -21.53
CA ALA A 264 -10.34 -8.35 -21.47
C ALA A 264 -10.60 -9.10 -22.78
N PRO A 265 -9.64 -9.90 -23.27
CA PRO A 265 -9.79 -10.67 -24.50
C PRO A 265 -10.96 -11.67 -24.44
N ASP A 266 -11.16 -12.29 -23.29
CA ASP A 266 -12.26 -13.19 -22.97
C ASP A 266 -13.00 -12.72 -21.72
N LEU A 267 -14.18 -12.14 -21.91
CA LEU A 267 -14.97 -11.60 -20.80
C LEU A 267 -15.56 -12.71 -19.92
N VAL A 268 -15.72 -13.94 -20.42
CA VAL A 268 -16.21 -15.08 -19.64
C VAL A 268 -15.15 -15.55 -18.67
N GLU A 269 -13.90 -15.59 -19.10
CA GLU A 269 -12.75 -15.90 -18.24
C GLU A 269 -12.52 -14.77 -17.22
N ALA A 270 -12.55 -13.51 -17.65
CA ALA A 270 -12.24 -12.35 -16.82
C ALA A 270 -13.29 -12.04 -15.74
N THR A 271 -14.52 -12.56 -15.86
CA THR A 271 -15.59 -12.30 -14.87
C THR A 271 -15.33 -12.98 -13.53
N PRO A 272 -14.92 -14.24 -13.41
CA PRO A 272 -14.54 -14.86 -12.15
C PRO A 272 -13.08 -14.67 -11.78
N ASP A 273 -12.20 -14.20 -12.67
CA ASP A 273 -10.76 -14.14 -12.44
C ASP A 273 -10.37 -13.09 -11.41
N THR A 274 -9.57 -13.52 -10.45
CA THR A 274 -9.02 -12.69 -9.37
C THR A 274 -7.48 -12.65 -9.36
N GLY A 275 -6.83 -13.22 -10.39
CA GLY A 275 -5.38 -13.36 -10.45
C GLY A 275 -4.62 -12.03 -10.35
N ALA A 276 -5.14 -10.97 -10.97
CA ALA A 276 -4.56 -9.64 -10.89
C ALA A 276 -4.57 -9.09 -9.44
N TYR A 277 -5.62 -9.35 -8.68
CA TYR A 277 -5.73 -8.92 -7.27
C TYR A 277 -4.77 -9.67 -6.37
N VAL A 278 -4.63 -10.98 -6.56
CA VAL A 278 -3.65 -11.82 -5.84
C VAL A 278 -2.23 -11.33 -6.11
N SER A 279 -1.88 -11.06 -7.36
CA SER A 279 -0.56 -10.56 -7.74
C SER A 279 -0.27 -9.19 -7.13
N TYR A 280 -1.23 -8.28 -7.17
CA TYR A 280 -1.08 -6.94 -6.62
C TYR A 280 -1.01 -6.95 -5.08
N SER A 281 -1.85 -7.74 -4.42
CA SER A 281 -1.79 -7.95 -2.97
C SER A 281 -0.44 -8.52 -2.53
N ALA A 282 0.11 -9.48 -3.27
CA ALA A 282 1.43 -10.04 -3.01
C ALA A 282 2.56 -8.99 -3.18
N ALA A 283 2.40 -8.03 -4.08
CA ALA A 283 3.35 -6.91 -4.21
C ALA A 283 3.31 -5.99 -2.98
N LEU A 284 2.14 -5.66 -2.45
CA LEU A 284 1.99 -4.92 -1.19
C LEU A 284 2.59 -5.67 0.00
N LYS A 285 2.35 -6.99 0.09
CA LYS A 285 2.97 -7.85 1.12
C LYS A 285 4.49 -7.82 1.02
N ARG A 286 5.07 -7.92 -0.19
CA ARG A 286 6.53 -7.88 -0.38
C ARG A 286 7.11 -6.56 0.12
N LEU A 287 6.49 -5.42 -0.18
CA LEU A 287 6.87 -4.12 0.38
C LEU A 287 6.80 -4.13 1.90
N ALA A 288 5.71 -4.63 2.49
CA ALA A 288 5.52 -4.71 3.93
C ALA A 288 6.62 -5.55 4.62
N ILE A 289 7.01 -6.68 4.04
CA ILE A 289 8.10 -7.54 4.57
C ILE A 289 9.43 -6.78 4.61
N LYS A 290 9.79 -6.09 3.52
CA LYS A 290 11.04 -5.29 3.46
C LYS A 290 11.01 -4.16 4.47
N LEU A 291 9.91 -3.43 4.55
CA LEU A 291 9.74 -2.31 5.48
C LEU A 291 9.81 -2.77 6.94
N SER A 292 9.16 -3.89 7.27
CA SER A 292 9.21 -4.50 8.60
C SER A 292 10.62 -4.92 9.00
N LYS A 293 11.37 -5.52 8.07
CA LYS A 293 12.78 -5.89 8.30
C LYS A 293 13.65 -4.69 8.61
N ILE A 294 13.51 -3.60 7.86
CA ILE A 294 14.23 -2.35 8.11
C ILE A 294 13.90 -1.80 9.51
N CYS A 295 12.61 -1.82 9.88
CA CYS A 295 12.19 -1.38 11.22
C CYS A 295 12.76 -2.25 12.34
N ASN A 296 12.91 -3.56 12.13
CA ASN A 296 13.59 -4.43 13.10
C ASN A 296 15.05 -4.03 13.29
N ASP A 297 15.77 -3.71 12.21
CA ASP A 297 17.16 -3.24 12.30
C ASP A 297 17.26 -1.90 13.02
N LEU A 298 16.40 -0.94 12.69
CA LEU A 298 16.37 0.37 13.37
C LEU A 298 16.12 0.22 14.88
N ARG A 299 15.20 -0.65 15.28
CA ARG A 299 14.92 -0.94 16.70
C ARG A 299 16.13 -1.56 17.40
N LEU A 300 16.82 -2.49 16.72
CA LEU A 300 18.00 -3.16 17.25
C LEU A 300 19.17 -2.18 17.40
N MET A 301 19.48 -1.40 16.36
CA MET A 301 20.54 -0.42 16.40
C MET A 301 20.31 0.69 17.43
N ALA A 302 19.08 1.05 17.71
CA ALA A 302 18.71 2.05 18.70
C ALA A 302 18.56 1.48 20.12
N SER A 303 18.77 0.18 20.33
CA SER A 303 18.58 -0.48 21.63
C SER A 303 19.54 0.05 22.70
N GLY A 304 19.07 0.12 23.93
CA GLY A 304 19.86 0.57 25.08
C GLY A 304 19.16 1.68 25.86
N PRO A 305 19.87 2.79 26.20
CA PRO A 305 21.15 3.28 25.67
C PRO A 305 22.42 2.66 26.27
N ARG A 306 22.37 2.03 27.44
CA ARG A 306 23.61 1.53 28.10
C ARG A 306 23.82 0.02 27.97
N CYS A 307 22.76 -0.73 27.76
CA CYS A 307 22.77 -2.20 27.74
C CYS A 307 22.35 -2.75 26.38
N GLY A 308 22.44 -1.98 25.32
CA GLY A 308 22.14 -2.37 23.94
C GLY A 308 23.18 -1.88 22.96
N LEU A 309 22.86 -1.92 21.65
CA LEU A 309 23.82 -1.52 20.60
C LEU A 309 24.08 -0.01 20.59
N HIS A 310 23.04 0.78 20.79
CA HIS A 310 23.11 2.26 20.87
C HIS A 310 23.93 2.92 19.75
N GLU A 311 23.86 2.38 18.54
CA GLU A 311 24.57 2.95 17.38
C GLU A 311 23.89 4.20 16.83
N ILE A 312 22.54 4.23 16.91
CA ILE A 312 21.71 5.35 16.45
C ILE A 312 20.76 5.82 17.56
N ASN A 313 20.31 7.07 17.44
CA ASN A 313 19.22 7.61 18.25
C ASN A 313 18.01 7.86 17.36
N LEU A 314 16.87 7.38 17.79
CA LEU A 314 15.58 7.69 17.18
C LEU A 314 14.96 8.91 17.88
N PRO A 315 14.21 9.76 17.16
CA PRO A 315 13.47 10.87 17.79
C PRO A 315 12.52 10.36 18.89
N PRO A 316 12.51 10.96 20.08
CA PRO A 316 11.59 10.59 21.14
C PRO A 316 10.16 11.03 20.80
N MET A 317 9.23 10.08 20.59
CA MET A 317 7.86 10.37 20.15
C MET A 317 6.81 10.19 21.25
N ALA A 318 7.13 9.44 22.32
CA ALA A 318 6.25 9.25 23.45
C ALA A 318 7.06 8.94 24.72
N PRO A 319 6.53 9.26 25.92
CA PRO A 319 7.07 8.72 27.16
C PRO A 319 7.02 7.19 27.12
N GLY A 320 8.16 6.52 27.34
CA GLY A 320 8.28 5.10 27.04
C GLY A 320 7.73 4.15 28.10
N SER A 321 7.40 4.65 29.29
CA SER A 321 6.99 3.79 30.40
C SER A 321 6.20 4.56 31.45
N SER A 322 5.19 3.91 32.00
CA SER A 322 4.41 4.42 33.14
C SER A 322 5.12 4.20 34.49
N ILE A 323 6.16 3.37 34.54
CA ILE A 323 6.85 2.96 35.77
C ILE A 323 8.37 3.24 35.76
N MET A 324 8.98 3.40 34.59
CA MET A 324 10.42 3.63 34.41
C MET A 324 10.67 5.05 33.86
N PRO A 325 10.95 6.04 34.77
CA PRO A 325 11.19 7.41 34.31
C PRO A 325 12.37 7.50 33.34
N GLY A 326 12.21 8.27 32.26
CA GLY A 326 13.26 8.50 31.26
C GLY A 326 13.40 7.40 30.20
N LYS A 327 12.64 6.30 30.27
CA LYS A 327 12.64 5.28 29.22
C LYS A 327 11.91 5.81 27.98
N VAL A 328 12.56 5.75 26.82
CA VAL A 328 11.98 6.07 25.50
C VAL A 328 12.02 4.83 24.63
N ASN A 329 10.87 4.46 24.06
CA ASN A 329 10.76 3.29 23.20
C ASN A 329 10.73 3.68 21.72
N PRO A 330 11.15 2.77 20.80
CA PRO A 330 11.14 3.00 19.35
C PRO A 330 9.73 2.83 18.74
N VAL A 331 8.74 3.60 19.25
CA VAL A 331 7.30 3.39 18.99
C VAL A 331 6.91 3.54 17.51
N ILE A 332 7.65 4.34 16.72
CA ILE A 332 7.35 4.52 15.30
C ILE A 332 7.77 3.28 14.46
N PRO A 333 8.97 2.72 14.60
CA PRO A 333 9.26 1.42 14.00
C PRO A 333 8.33 0.30 14.49
N GLU A 334 7.91 0.32 15.76
CA GLU A 334 6.97 -0.69 16.31
C GLU A 334 5.60 -0.63 15.63
N VAL A 335 5.00 0.53 15.50
CA VAL A 335 3.71 0.66 14.79
C VAL A 335 3.84 0.32 13.30
N THR A 336 4.99 0.61 12.70
CA THR A 336 5.28 0.21 11.32
C THR A 336 5.30 -1.31 11.17
N ASN A 337 5.96 -2.03 12.09
CA ASN A 337 5.91 -3.49 12.12
C ASN A 337 4.47 -4.03 12.22
N GLN A 338 3.64 -3.44 13.11
CA GLN A 338 2.25 -3.87 13.28
C GLN A 338 1.42 -3.69 12.01
N VAL A 339 1.56 -2.56 11.32
CA VAL A 339 0.92 -2.32 10.03
C VAL A 339 1.38 -3.36 9.00
N CYS A 340 2.68 -3.64 8.93
CA CYS A 340 3.22 -4.65 8.03
C CYS A 340 2.66 -6.06 8.31
N PHE A 341 2.50 -6.43 9.59
CA PHE A 341 1.88 -7.71 9.95
C PHE A 341 0.42 -7.79 9.50
N LYS A 342 -0.32 -6.69 9.62
CA LYS A 342 -1.71 -6.62 9.15
C LYS A 342 -1.79 -6.76 7.63
N VAL A 343 -0.91 -6.10 6.87
CA VAL A 343 -0.83 -6.24 5.39
C VAL A 343 -0.53 -7.69 4.98
N ILE A 344 0.37 -8.38 5.68
CA ILE A 344 0.65 -9.80 5.44
C ILE A 344 -0.61 -10.65 5.71
N GLY A 345 -1.34 -10.36 6.79
CA GLY A 345 -2.61 -11.04 7.09
C GLY A 345 -3.70 -10.78 6.06
N ASN A 346 -3.79 -9.55 5.55
CA ASN A 346 -4.73 -9.18 4.49
C ASN A 346 -4.44 -9.93 3.18
N ASP A 347 -3.17 -10.10 2.80
CA ASP A 347 -2.80 -10.89 1.62
C ASP A 347 -3.23 -12.36 1.75
N THR A 348 -3.14 -12.92 2.94
CA THR A 348 -3.63 -14.27 3.21
C THR A 348 -5.16 -14.35 3.02
N ALA A 349 -5.90 -13.35 3.50
CA ALA A 349 -7.34 -13.28 3.28
C ALA A 349 -7.71 -13.14 1.80
N VAL A 350 -6.95 -12.33 1.03
CA VAL A 350 -7.09 -12.21 -0.43
C VAL A 350 -6.89 -13.55 -1.11
N ALA A 351 -5.88 -14.32 -0.73
CA ALA A 351 -5.60 -15.63 -1.31
C ALA A 351 -6.76 -16.63 -1.07
N PHE A 352 -7.30 -16.70 0.15
CA PHE A 352 -8.47 -17.53 0.46
C PHE A 352 -9.73 -17.07 -0.29
N ALA A 353 -9.96 -15.77 -0.37
CA ALA A 353 -11.11 -15.21 -1.09
C ALA A 353 -11.02 -15.49 -2.60
N ALA A 354 -9.82 -15.41 -3.17
CA ALA A 354 -9.60 -15.74 -4.57
C ALA A 354 -9.85 -17.22 -4.88
N GLU A 355 -9.38 -18.12 -4.00
CA GLU A 355 -9.60 -19.57 -4.14
C GLU A 355 -11.07 -19.98 -3.97
N ALA A 356 -11.83 -19.25 -3.15
CA ALA A 356 -13.23 -19.57 -2.85
C ALA A 356 -14.22 -19.25 -3.98
N GLY A 357 -13.79 -18.64 -5.09
CA GLY A 357 -14.63 -18.40 -6.26
C GLY A 357 -15.17 -19.70 -6.87
N GLN A 358 -16.41 -19.65 -7.37
CA GLN A 358 -17.06 -20.81 -7.94
C GLN A 358 -17.68 -20.46 -9.29
N LEU A 359 -17.40 -21.29 -10.31
CA LEU A 359 -17.94 -21.17 -11.66
C LEU A 359 -17.68 -19.77 -12.26
N GLN A 360 -18.71 -19.06 -12.70
CA GLN A 360 -18.60 -17.83 -13.51
C GLN A 360 -18.53 -16.53 -12.71
N LEU A 361 -18.40 -16.59 -11.37
CA LEU A 361 -18.28 -15.39 -10.54
C LEU A 361 -17.53 -15.71 -9.23
N ASN A 362 -16.66 -14.81 -8.79
CA ASN A 362 -16.13 -14.83 -7.44
C ASN A 362 -16.95 -13.91 -6.52
N VAL A 363 -17.77 -14.50 -5.64
CA VAL A 363 -18.63 -13.74 -4.73
C VAL A 363 -17.91 -13.15 -3.52
N MET A 364 -16.60 -13.44 -3.36
CA MET A 364 -15.76 -12.96 -2.25
C MET A 364 -15.00 -11.67 -2.56
N GLU A 365 -15.22 -11.04 -3.71
CA GLU A 365 -14.60 -9.77 -4.09
C GLU A 365 -14.73 -8.68 -3.01
N PRO A 366 -15.81 -8.49 -2.26
CA PRO A 366 -15.89 -7.48 -1.22
C PRO A 366 -14.76 -7.55 -0.18
N VAL A 367 -14.38 -8.74 0.30
CA VAL A 367 -13.25 -8.87 1.23
C VAL A 367 -11.90 -8.65 0.54
N ILE A 368 -11.76 -9.01 -0.74
CA ILE A 368 -10.57 -8.69 -1.54
C ILE A 368 -10.37 -7.17 -1.60
N VAL A 369 -11.43 -6.44 -1.94
CA VAL A 369 -11.42 -4.97 -2.02
C VAL A 369 -11.04 -4.36 -0.68
N GLN A 370 -11.69 -4.79 0.40
CA GLN A 370 -11.41 -4.27 1.74
C GLN A 370 -9.96 -4.51 2.14
N CYS A 371 -9.43 -5.72 1.97
CA CYS A 371 -8.07 -6.07 2.36
C CYS A 371 -7.01 -5.28 1.58
N ILE A 372 -7.20 -5.08 0.27
CA ILE A 372 -6.24 -4.34 -0.55
C ILE A 372 -6.30 -2.84 -0.24
N LEU A 373 -7.49 -2.23 -0.14
CA LEU A 373 -7.64 -0.82 0.19
C LEU A 373 -7.12 -0.48 1.58
N GLU A 374 -7.39 -1.33 2.57
CA GLU A 374 -6.83 -1.18 3.92
C GLU A 374 -5.31 -1.24 3.88
N SER A 375 -4.75 -2.21 3.16
CA SER A 375 -3.30 -2.36 3.02
C SER A 375 -2.65 -1.15 2.35
N GLN A 376 -3.20 -0.65 1.25
CA GLN A 376 -2.73 0.56 0.58
C GLN A 376 -2.79 1.78 1.52
N THR A 377 -3.94 2.01 2.15
CA THR A 377 -4.15 3.16 3.04
C THR A 377 -3.19 3.13 4.24
N TRP A 378 -3.04 1.98 4.87
CA TRP A 378 -2.18 1.86 6.04
C TRP A 378 -0.71 1.95 5.69
N LEU A 379 -0.28 1.39 4.54
CA LEU A 379 1.09 1.55 4.05
C LEU A 379 1.42 3.02 3.74
N ILE A 380 0.54 3.75 3.07
CA ILE A 380 0.70 5.19 2.81
C ILE A 380 0.91 5.95 4.13
N ASN A 381 0.00 5.75 5.08
CA ASN A 381 0.01 6.45 6.35
C ASN A 381 1.26 6.12 7.18
N VAL A 382 1.63 4.83 7.25
CA VAL A 382 2.77 4.43 8.08
C VAL A 382 4.11 4.80 7.46
N MET A 383 4.26 4.76 6.12
CA MET A 383 5.49 5.23 5.45
C MET A 383 5.70 6.74 5.68
N ASN A 384 4.64 7.55 5.59
CA ASN A 384 4.71 8.98 5.90
C ASN A 384 5.05 9.23 7.39
N THR A 385 4.46 8.44 8.29
CA THR A 385 4.75 8.51 9.72
C THR A 385 6.19 8.10 10.01
N LEU A 386 6.65 6.99 9.46
CA LEU A 386 8.02 6.50 9.61
C LEU A 386 9.03 7.54 9.13
N ARG A 387 8.80 8.13 7.95
CA ARG A 387 9.64 9.19 7.40
C ARG A 387 9.74 10.37 8.35
N THR A 388 8.61 11.01 8.64
CA THR A 388 8.57 12.32 9.31
C THR A 388 8.82 12.24 10.82
N LYS A 389 8.51 11.12 11.45
CA LYS A 389 8.59 10.93 12.91
C LYS A 389 9.77 10.06 13.36
N CYS A 390 10.48 9.45 12.41
CA CYS A 390 11.62 8.59 12.70
C CYS A 390 12.82 8.93 11.80
N ILE A 391 12.77 8.58 10.51
CA ILE A 391 13.96 8.60 9.64
C ILE A 391 14.57 10.00 9.54
N ASP A 392 13.77 11.04 9.30
CA ASP A 392 14.26 12.42 9.13
C ASP A 392 15.05 12.92 10.35
N GLY A 393 14.76 12.43 11.54
CA GLY A 393 15.38 12.84 12.79
C GLY A 393 16.41 11.87 13.40
N ILE A 394 16.77 10.79 12.71
CA ILE A 394 17.81 9.85 13.19
C ILE A 394 19.16 10.53 13.27
N THR A 395 19.90 10.25 14.36
CA THR A 395 21.32 10.60 14.50
C THR A 395 22.16 9.36 14.80
N VAL A 396 23.47 9.41 14.55
CA VAL A 396 24.41 8.32 14.85
C VAL A 396 25.28 8.70 16.03
N ASN A 397 25.55 7.77 16.93
CA ASN A 397 26.49 7.91 18.03
C ASN A 397 27.92 7.63 17.54
N VAL A 398 28.54 8.61 16.89
CA VAL A 398 29.80 8.49 16.12
C VAL A 398 30.92 7.88 16.96
N GLU A 399 31.21 8.49 18.13
CA GLU A 399 32.26 8.02 19.04
C GLU A 399 32.03 6.57 19.48
N HIS A 400 30.79 6.24 19.82
CA HIS A 400 30.43 4.90 20.25
C HIS A 400 30.61 3.86 19.14
N CYS A 401 30.17 4.18 17.94
CA CYS A 401 30.37 3.32 16.76
C CYS A 401 31.85 3.11 16.48
N TYR A 402 32.66 4.16 16.54
CA TYR A 402 34.11 4.09 16.35
C TYR A 402 34.79 3.21 17.41
N GLU A 403 34.46 3.38 18.70
CA GLU A 403 35.02 2.55 19.78
C GLU A 403 34.62 1.08 19.65
N MET A 404 33.38 0.78 19.20
CA MET A 404 33.00 -0.61 18.91
C MET A 404 33.84 -1.22 17.80
N VAL A 405 34.09 -0.49 16.71
CA VAL A 405 34.96 -0.98 15.62
C VAL A 405 36.40 -1.20 16.13
N LYS A 406 36.98 -0.22 16.82
CA LYS A 406 38.34 -0.27 17.35
C LYS A 406 38.55 -1.44 18.30
N ASN A 407 37.57 -1.77 19.10
CA ASN A 407 37.65 -2.85 20.10
C ASN A 407 37.18 -4.21 19.54
N SER A 408 36.66 -4.27 18.31
CA SER A 408 36.24 -5.53 17.70
C SER A 408 37.40 -6.35 17.22
N ILE A 409 37.35 -7.66 17.45
CA ILE A 409 38.31 -8.63 16.88
C ILE A 409 38.12 -8.71 15.34
N GLY A 410 36.92 -8.36 14.83
CA GLY A 410 36.59 -8.38 13.41
C GLY A 410 37.52 -7.53 12.52
N ILE A 411 38.17 -6.47 13.09
CA ILE A 411 39.12 -5.66 12.33
C ILE A 411 40.35 -6.44 11.84
N VAL A 412 40.67 -7.58 12.45
CA VAL A 412 41.76 -8.44 12.00
C VAL A 412 41.55 -8.92 10.55
N THR A 413 40.31 -8.99 10.09
CA THR A 413 39.94 -9.38 8.71
C THR A 413 40.50 -8.39 7.69
N ALA A 414 40.52 -7.09 8.00
CA ALA A 414 41.13 -6.06 7.17
C ALA A 414 42.64 -6.21 7.06
N LEU A 415 43.26 -6.89 7.99
CA LEU A 415 44.70 -7.13 8.01
C LEU A 415 45.14 -8.40 7.26
N ASN A 416 44.23 -9.31 6.92
CA ASN A 416 44.55 -10.54 6.18
C ASN A 416 45.39 -10.31 4.92
N PRO A 417 45.14 -9.28 4.10
CA PRO A 417 45.99 -9.01 2.92
C PRO A 417 47.45 -8.71 3.26
N TYR A 418 47.72 -8.19 4.43
CA TYR A 418 49.03 -7.71 4.85
C TYR A 418 49.84 -8.75 5.64
N ILE A 419 49.19 -9.43 6.60
CA ILE A 419 49.85 -10.36 7.54
C ILE A 419 49.56 -11.82 7.26
N GLY A 420 48.58 -12.11 6.38
CA GLY A 420 48.13 -13.44 6.02
C GLY A 420 47.18 -14.07 7.06
N TYR A 421 46.37 -15.02 6.60
CA TYR A 421 45.29 -15.66 7.39
C TYR A 421 45.82 -16.32 8.68
N LYS A 422 46.97 -17.00 8.61
CA LYS A 422 47.55 -17.72 9.76
C LYS A 422 47.96 -16.78 10.91
N ALA A 423 48.56 -15.65 10.58
CA ALA A 423 48.95 -14.64 11.58
C ALA A 423 47.67 -13.94 12.13
N SER A 424 46.75 -13.61 11.27
CA SER A 424 45.45 -13.03 11.65
C SER A 424 44.70 -13.93 12.62
N THR A 425 44.68 -15.25 12.38
CA THR A 425 44.05 -16.21 13.28
C THR A 425 44.70 -16.26 14.66
N LYS A 426 46.02 -16.15 14.73
CA LYS A 426 46.74 -16.10 16.01
C LYS A 426 46.39 -14.83 16.79
N VAL A 427 46.44 -13.68 16.14
CA VAL A 427 46.10 -12.39 16.74
C VAL A 427 44.64 -12.39 17.23
N ALA A 428 43.70 -12.86 16.41
CA ALA A 428 42.29 -12.94 16.79
C ALA A 428 42.07 -13.83 18.03
N LYS A 429 42.74 -15.00 18.08
CA LYS A 429 42.64 -15.91 19.24
C LYS A 429 43.19 -15.26 20.50
N GLU A 430 44.36 -14.65 20.43
CA GLU A 430 45.02 -13.98 21.56
C GLU A 430 44.19 -12.78 22.03
N ALA A 431 43.64 -11.97 21.12
CA ALA A 431 42.74 -10.87 21.45
C ALA A 431 41.49 -11.37 22.22
N LEU A 432 40.88 -12.49 21.76
CA LEU A 432 39.72 -13.10 22.41
C LEU A 432 40.06 -13.62 23.81
N GLU A 433 41.21 -14.28 23.99
CA GLU A 433 41.60 -14.91 25.25
C GLU A 433 42.09 -13.88 26.29
N THR A 434 42.68 -12.79 25.86
CA THR A 434 43.34 -11.81 26.72
C THR A 434 42.56 -10.50 26.88
N GLY A 435 41.55 -10.24 26.03
CA GLY A 435 40.85 -8.97 25.98
C GLY A 435 41.67 -7.79 25.44
N ARG A 436 42.85 -8.06 24.88
CA ARG A 436 43.74 -7.02 24.31
C ARG A 436 43.31 -6.62 22.91
N SER A 437 43.64 -5.39 22.52
CA SER A 437 43.28 -4.90 21.22
C SER A 437 44.06 -5.59 20.09
N VAL A 438 43.43 -5.84 18.96
CA VAL A 438 44.08 -6.35 17.74
C VAL A 438 45.22 -5.43 17.30
N TYR A 439 45.03 -4.12 17.44
CA TYR A 439 46.02 -3.10 17.08
C TYR A 439 47.32 -3.28 17.88
N ASP A 440 47.21 -3.39 19.21
CA ASP A 440 48.37 -3.54 20.08
C ASP A 440 49.11 -4.86 19.84
N LEU A 441 48.39 -5.95 19.67
CA LEU A 441 48.93 -7.28 19.40
C LEU A 441 49.68 -7.33 18.08
N VAL A 442 49.19 -6.70 17.02
CA VAL A 442 49.84 -6.64 15.71
C VAL A 442 51.19 -5.90 15.79
N LEU A 443 51.26 -4.79 16.56
CA LEU A 443 52.49 -4.05 16.77
C LEU A 443 53.48 -4.83 17.64
N GLU A 444 53.03 -5.41 18.75
CA GLU A 444 53.87 -6.18 19.68
C GLU A 444 54.52 -7.41 19.03
N HIS A 445 53.74 -8.10 18.18
CA HIS A 445 54.27 -9.22 17.41
C HIS A 445 55.13 -8.81 16.20
N GLY A 446 55.29 -7.51 15.97
CA GLY A 446 56.08 -6.99 14.83
C GLY A 446 55.56 -7.38 13.45
N LEU A 447 54.25 -7.63 13.36
CA LEU A 447 53.58 -8.08 12.11
C LEU A 447 53.44 -6.95 11.12
N MET A 448 53.27 -5.70 11.59
CA MET A 448 53.21 -4.49 10.78
C MET A 448 53.90 -3.32 11.49
N THR A 449 54.35 -2.33 10.72
CA THR A 449 54.74 -1.03 11.30
C THR A 449 53.48 -0.22 11.62
N GLN A 450 53.57 0.65 12.64
CA GLN A 450 52.48 1.51 13.03
C GLN A 450 51.86 2.25 11.84
N LYS A 451 52.69 2.88 11.00
CA LYS A 451 52.23 3.60 9.81
C LYS A 451 51.39 2.73 8.87
N LYS A 452 51.83 1.51 8.57
CA LYS A 452 51.10 0.57 7.69
C LYS A 452 49.83 0.06 8.35
N LEU A 453 49.85 -0.11 9.67
CA LEU A 453 48.65 -0.53 10.43
C LEU A 453 47.58 0.56 10.43
N ASP A 454 47.99 1.82 10.64
CA ASP A 454 47.10 2.98 10.56
C ASP A 454 46.47 3.13 9.16
N GLU A 455 47.30 2.93 8.10
CA GLU A 455 46.81 2.95 6.71
C GLU A 455 45.83 1.80 6.43
N ALA A 456 46.11 0.59 6.93
CA ALA A 456 45.22 -0.58 6.71
C ALA A 456 43.90 -0.51 7.50
N LEU A 457 43.92 0.15 8.64
CA LEU A 457 42.76 0.35 9.52
C LEU A 457 42.07 1.72 9.29
N ASP A 458 42.50 2.45 8.25
CA ASP A 458 41.78 3.66 7.83
C ASP A 458 40.34 3.30 7.45
N PRO A 459 39.33 4.05 7.91
CA PRO A 459 37.92 3.79 7.63
C PRO A 459 37.60 3.58 6.15
N LYS A 460 38.22 4.33 5.25
CA LYS A 460 38.02 4.19 3.79
C LYS A 460 38.62 2.88 3.26
N ALA A 461 39.79 2.47 3.78
CA ALA A 461 40.42 1.21 3.42
C ALA A 461 39.59 0.01 3.89
N MET A 462 39.04 0.07 5.08
CA MET A 462 38.21 -1.03 5.66
C MET A 462 36.83 -1.18 5.06
N THR A 463 36.26 -0.15 4.45
CA THR A 463 34.84 -0.12 4.00
C THR A 463 34.66 -0.21 2.49
N SER A 464 35.75 -0.48 1.75
CA SER A 464 35.75 -0.63 0.29
C SER A 464 36.52 -1.87 -0.16
N ALA A 465 36.13 -2.40 -1.31
CA ALA A 465 36.90 -3.47 -1.95
C ALA A 465 38.24 -2.93 -2.41
N HIS A 466 39.32 -3.62 -2.06
CA HIS A 466 40.66 -3.31 -2.56
C HIS A 466 41.41 -4.60 -2.95
N ALA A 467 42.29 -4.48 -3.94
CA ALA A 467 43.08 -5.61 -4.41
C ALA A 467 44.09 -6.05 -3.35
N PHE A 468 44.34 -7.36 -3.26
CA PHE A 468 45.45 -7.87 -2.48
C PHE A 468 46.76 -7.23 -2.97
N ILE A 469 47.41 -6.47 -2.12
CA ILE A 469 48.76 -6.00 -2.35
C ILE A 469 49.68 -7.19 -2.04
N LYS A 470 50.17 -7.85 -3.09
CA LYS A 470 51.18 -8.90 -2.98
C LYS A 470 52.54 -8.30 -2.62
#